data_5b2ec233fa85d74d3db919295cb4b9bf
#
_entry.id   5b2ec233fa85d74d3db919295cb4b9bf
#
_cell.length_a   1.000
_cell.length_b   1.000
_cell.length_c   1.000
_cell.angle_alpha   90.00
_cell.angle_beta   90.00
_cell.angle_gamma   90.00
#
_symmetry.space_group_name_H-M   'P 1'
#
loop_
_entity.id
_entity.type
_entity.pdbx_description
1 polymer ?
#
loop_
_entity_poly.entity_id
_entity_poly.type
_entity_poly.pdbx_seq_one_letter_code
_entity_poly.pdbx_strand_id
1 'polypeptide(L)'
;PMLLRNVKRLVVMTLFGLLLMVLLGVTMGFMAALLWPVLFLVIPFVIILAVPFALWAPIYLFEDISVMESLKKTFRLGFATWGGIFLISLIMGLIAGILQGVTMMPWYIGTIVKSIFAMSSGGSEATVSVGYNFMLYLLAIVQAFGAYLAMIFSLVGLAYQYGHASEKVDNIMVESDIDNFDKL
;
A
#
# COMPACT_ATOMS: atom_id res chain seq x y z
N PRO A 1 15.70 11.01 19.84
CA PRO A 1 14.33 10.84 20.38
C PRO A 1 13.26 10.79 19.29
N MET A 2 13.33 11.59 18.22
CA MET A 2 12.35 11.58 17.11
C MET A 2 12.33 10.27 16.32
N LEU A 3 13.48 9.68 16.02
CA LEU A 3 13.60 8.42 15.29
C LEU A 3 12.91 7.25 16.01
N LEU A 4 13.13 7.11 17.32
CA LEU A 4 12.49 6.06 18.13
C LEU A 4 10.96 6.21 18.20
N ARG A 5 10.46 7.45 18.24
CA ARG A 5 9.02 7.73 18.23
C ARG A 5 8.39 7.32 16.90
N ASN A 6 9.04 7.65 15.79
CA ASN A 6 8.55 7.28 14.46
C ASN A 6 8.61 5.77 14.21
N VAL A 7 9.66 5.08 14.67
CA VAL A 7 9.76 3.62 14.61
C VAL A 7 8.63 2.96 15.41
N LYS A 8 8.35 3.44 16.65
CA LYS A 8 7.25 2.92 17.46
C LYS A 8 5.88 3.10 16.78
N ARG A 9 5.64 4.26 16.15
CA ARG A 9 4.40 4.52 15.40
C ARG A 9 4.29 3.64 14.17
N LEU A 10 5.38 3.43 13.46
CA LEU A 10 5.42 2.55 12.29
C LEU A 10 5.13 1.09 12.68
N VAL A 11 5.68 0.61 13.80
CA VAL A 11 5.38 -0.73 14.34
C VAL A 11 3.91 -0.86 14.74
N VAL A 12 3.33 0.14 15.40
CA VAL A 12 1.91 0.12 15.78
C VAL A 12 1.03 0.10 14.52
N MET A 13 1.36 0.90 13.51
CA MET A 13 0.64 0.97 12.24
C MET A 13 0.69 -0.37 11.47
N THR A 14 1.87 -0.99 11.40
CA THR A 14 2.01 -2.31 10.74
C THR A 14 1.27 -3.41 11.48
N LEU A 15 1.33 -3.44 12.82
CA LEU A 15 0.60 -4.42 13.62
C LEU A 15 -0.91 -4.26 13.48
N PHE A 16 -1.40 -3.01 13.50
CA PHE A 16 -2.82 -2.74 13.33
C PHE A 16 -3.30 -3.07 11.91
N GLY A 17 -2.53 -2.73 10.87
CA GLY A 17 -2.82 -3.07 9.49
C GLY A 17 -2.84 -4.60 9.27
N LEU A 18 -1.90 -5.32 9.89
CA LEU A 18 -1.83 -6.78 9.82
C LEU A 18 -3.01 -7.44 10.54
N LEU A 19 -3.39 -6.93 11.72
CA LEU A 19 -4.58 -7.38 12.44
C LEU A 19 -5.85 -7.20 11.59
N LEU A 20 -5.98 -6.05 10.94
CA LEU A 20 -7.13 -5.72 10.09
C LEU A 20 -7.17 -6.60 8.83
N MET A 21 -6.03 -6.87 8.22
CA MET A 21 -5.91 -7.82 7.10
C MET A 21 -6.31 -9.24 7.49
N VAL A 22 -5.86 -9.73 8.65
CA VAL A 22 -6.23 -11.06 9.15
C VAL A 22 -7.73 -11.13 9.42
N LEU A 23 -8.30 -10.11 10.07
CA LEU A 23 -9.73 -10.04 10.36
C LEU A 23 -10.56 -10.06 9.06
N LEU A 24 -10.18 -9.24 8.07
CA LEU A 24 -10.84 -9.20 6.76
C LEU A 24 -10.68 -10.53 6.02
N GLY A 25 -9.51 -11.15 6.04
CA GLY A 25 -9.28 -12.44 5.40
C GLY A 25 -10.11 -13.57 6.00
N VAL A 26 -10.21 -13.65 7.32
CA VAL A 26 -11.02 -14.64 8.02
C VAL A 26 -12.52 -14.43 7.74
N THR A 27 -13.00 -13.19 7.81
CA THR A 27 -14.42 -12.89 7.54
C THR A 27 -14.79 -13.15 6.08
N MET A 28 -13.93 -12.78 5.12
CA MET A 28 -14.15 -13.07 3.70
C MET A 28 -14.10 -14.57 3.41
N GLY A 29 -13.17 -15.32 4.01
CA GLY A 29 -13.08 -16.78 3.86
C GLY A 29 -14.32 -17.50 4.41
N PHE A 30 -14.82 -17.07 5.55
CA PHE A 30 -16.03 -17.65 6.16
C PHE A 30 -17.29 -17.33 5.34
N MET A 31 -17.40 -16.09 4.83
CA MET A 31 -18.48 -15.67 3.93
C MET A 31 -18.43 -16.36 2.56
N ALA A 32 -17.25 -16.59 2.01
CA ALA A 32 -17.10 -17.32 0.75
C ALA A 32 -17.57 -18.77 0.85
N ALA A 33 -17.37 -19.40 2.01
CA ALA A 33 -17.77 -20.79 2.25
C ALA A 33 -19.30 -20.96 2.44
N LEU A 34 -19.95 -19.96 3.03
CA LEU A 34 -21.39 -20.04 3.39
C LEU A 34 -22.34 -19.34 2.42
N LEU A 35 -21.92 -18.21 1.81
CA LEU A 35 -22.84 -17.31 1.10
C LEU A 35 -22.13 -16.61 -0.07
N TRP A 36 -21.72 -17.37 -1.06
CA TRP A 36 -21.11 -16.83 -2.27
C TRP A 36 -21.82 -15.62 -2.89
N PRO A 37 -23.19 -15.50 -2.92
CA PRO A 37 -23.83 -14.29 -3.43
C PRO A 37 -23.58 -13.02 -2.60
N VAL A 38 -23.29 -13.17 -1.29
CA VAL A 38 -23.01 -12.03 -0.39
C VAL A 38 -21.68 -11.37 -0.72
N LEU A 39 -20.74 -12.08 -1.36
CA LEU A 39 -19.48 -11.52 -1.83
C LEU A 39 -19.66 -10.34 -2.79
N PHE A 40 -20.69 -10.38 -3.65
CA PHE A 40 -21.01 -9.27 -4.55
C PHE A 40 -21.40 -7.98 -3.83
N LEU A 41 -21.92 -8.08 -2.61
CA LEU A 41 -22.25 -6.93 -1.75
C LEU A 41 -21.05 -6.52 -0.88
N VAL A 42 -20.29 -7.49 -0.38
CA VAL A 42 -19.14 -7.25 0.52
C VAL A 42 -18.00 -6.58 -0.22
N ILE A 43 -17.68 -6.98 -1.47
CA ILE A 43 -16.58 -6.40 -2.23
C ILE A 43 -16.72 -4.89 -2.44
N PRO A 44 -17.85 -4.35 -2.96
CA PRO A 44 -18.05 -2.90 -3.05
C PRO A 44 -17.95 -2.20 -1.70
N PHE A 45 -18.52 -2.79 -0.65
CA PHE A 45 -18.48 -2.22 0.69
C PHE A 45 -17.06 -2.12 1.24
N VAL A 46 -16.24 -3.16 1.04
CA VAL A 46 -14.81 -3.13 1.41
C VAL A 46 -14.05 -2.06 0.63
N ILE A 47 -14.32 -1.89 -0.67
CA ILE A 47 -13.69 -0.84 -1.48
C ILE A 47 -14.07 0.55 -0.97
N ILE A 48 -15.36 0.79 -0.66
CA ILE A 48 -15.85 2.07 -0.13
C ILE A 48 -15.13 2.44 1.18
N LEU A 49 -14.86 1.47 2.04
CA LEU A 49 -14.15 1.68 3.30
C LEU A 49 -12.62 1.75 3.13
N ALA A 50 -12.05 0.95 2.23
CA ALA A 50 -10.60 0.87 2.03
C ALA A 50 -10.04 2.18 1.45
N VAL A 51 -10.78 2.86 0.57
CA VAL A 51 -10.34 4.10 -0.05
C VAL A 51 -10.10 5.22 0.98
N PRO A 52 -11.05 5.56 1.88
CA PRO A 52 -10.76 6.51 2.96
C PRO A 52 -9.60 6.06 3.85
N PHE A 53 -9.52 4.76 4.13
CA PHE A 53 -8.51 4.21 5.01
C PHE A 53 -7.07 4.36 4.48
N ALA A 54 -6.90 4.54 3.17
CA ALA A 54 -5.58 4.83 2.57
C ALA A 54 -4.92 6.10 3.14
N LEU A 55 -5.71 7.09 3.59
CA LEU A 55 -5.18 8.30 4.23
C LEU A 55 -4.71 8.09 5.67
N TRP A 56 -4.99 6.95 6.29
CA TRP A 56 -4.60 6.72 7.69
C TRP A 56 -3.09 6.77 7.91
N ALA A 57 -2.32 6.19 6.98
CA ALA A 57 -0.86 6.16 7.07
C ALA A 57 -0.26 7.58 7.10
N PRO A 58 -0.52 8.47 6.13
CA PRO A 58 0.02 9.83 6.17
C PRO A 58 -0.51 10.62 7.38
N ILE A 59 -1.79 10.54 7.73
CA ILE A 59 -2.34 11.25 8.90
C ILE A 59 -1.61 10.84 10.18
N TYR A 60 -1.47 9.55 10.43
CA TYR A 60 -0.83 9.06 11.65
C TYR A 60 0.66 9.34 11.72
N LEU A 61 1.35 9.40 10.57
CA LEU A 61 2.80 9.65 10.51
C LEU A 61 3.13 11.15 10.61
N PHE A 62 2.33 12.02 10.01
CA PHE A 62 2.60 13.46 9.95
C PHE A 62 2.01 14.21 11.15
N GLU A 63 0.86 13.78 11.66
CA GLU A 63 0.23 14.42 12.79
C GLU A 63 0.60 13.73 14.12
N ASP A 64 0.79 14.52 15.16
CA ASP A 64 1.17 14.01 16.50
C ASP A 64 -0.07 13.70 17.35
N ILE A 65 -0.98 12.89 16.80
CA ILE A 65 -2.26 12.53 17.39
C ILE A 65 -2.32 11.04 17.76
N SER A 66 -3.30 10.68 18.58
CA SER A 66 -3.55 9.29 18.98
C SER A 66 -4.08 8.45 17.83
N VAL A 67 -3.94 7.10 17.91
CA VAL A 67 -4.46 6.16 16.91
C VAL A 67 -5.95 6.36 16.67
N MET A 68 -6.74 6.57 17.76
CA MET A 68 -8.19 6.72 17.63
C MET A 68 -8.58 8.05 16.98
N GLU A 69 -7.86 9.13 17.27
CA GLU A 69 -8.07 10.42 16.63
C GLU A 69 -7.67 10.39 15.16
N SER A 70 -6.55 9.73 14.83
CA SER A 70 -6.13 9.55 13.44
C SER A 70 -7.15 8.76 12.63
N LEU A 71 -7.77 7.73 13.19
CA LEU A 71 -8.83 6.98 12.53
C LEU A 71 -10.09 7.84 12.28
N LYS A 72 -10.54 8.60 13.29
CA LYS A 72 -11.68 9.51 13.13
C LYS A 72 -11.41 10.55 12.04
N LYS A 73 -10.22 11.13 12.03
CA LYS A 73 -9.79 12.10 11.02
C LYS A 73 -9.71 11.47 9.64
N THR A 74 -9.18 10.26 9.55
CA THR A 74 -9.10 9.47 8.30
C THR A 74 -10.46 9.30 7.66
N PHE A 75 -11.46 8.88 8.41
CA PHE A 75 -12.80 8.72 7.87
C PHE A 75 -13.44 10.07 7.51
N ARG A 76 -13.25 11.10 8.32
CA ARG A 76 -13.78 12.44 8.03
C ARG A 76 -13.20 13.00 6.73
N LEU A 77 -11.87 13.04 6.59
CA LEU A 77 -11.19 13.53 5.39
C LEU A 77 -11.42 12.59 4.21
N GLY A 78 -11.33 11.30 4.46
CA GLY A 78 -11.42 10.26 3.44
C GLY A 78 -12.77 10.21 2.75
N PHE A 79 -13.87 10.32 3.47
CA PHE A 79 -15.21 10.37 2.85
C PHE A 79 -15.46 11.71 2.16
N ALA A 80 -14.97 12.82 2.71
CA ALA A 80 -15.12 14.14 2.09
C ALA A 80 -14.36 14.28 0.76
N THR A 81 -13.28 13.51 0.58
CA THR A 81 -12.43 13.53 -0.63
C THR A 81 -12.32 12.17 -1.32
N TRP A 82 -13.29 11.30 -1.12
CA TRP A 82 -13.27 9.90 -1.56
C TRP A 82 -12.91 9.73 -3.04
N GLY A 83 -13.56 10.53 -3.92
CA GLY A 83 -13.30 10.47 -5.36
C GLY A 83 -11.87 10.85 -5.74
N GLY A 84 -11.28 11.85 -5.07
CA GLY A 84 -9.90 12.26 -5.27
C GLY A 84 -8.91 11.19 -4.82
N ILE A 85 -9.14 10.58 -3.65
CA ILE A 85 -8.31 9.50 -3.13
C ILE A 85 -8.37 8.29 -4.07
N PHE A 86 -9.58 7.92 -4.50
CA PHE A 86 -9.77 6.79 -5.42
C PHE A 86 -9.02 7.03 -6.73
N LEU A 87 -9.18 8.20 -7.34
CA LEU A 87 -8.57 8.53 -8.63
C LEU A 87 -7.03 8.55 -8.53
N ILE A 88 -6.47 9.21 -7.51
CA ILE A 88 -5.02 9.27 -7.35
C ILE A 88 -4.42 7.90 -7.01
N SER A 89 -5.12 7.12 -6.19
CA SER A 89 -4.71 5.74 -5.88
C SER A 89 -4.74 4.84 -7.11
N LEU A 90 -5.73 5.01 -7.99
CA LEU A 90 -5.82 4.28 -9.24
C LEU A 90 -4.67 4.66 -10.20
N ILE A 91 -4.42 5.96 -10.39
CA ILE A 91 -3.36 6.44 -11.29
C ILE A 91 -1.98 6.00 -10.75
N MET A 92 -1.71 6.23 -9.47
CA MET A 92 -0.44 5.85 -8.85
C MET A 92 -0.27 4.33 -8.82
N GLY A 93 -1.36 3.58 -8.58
CA GLY A 93 -1.37 2.12 -8.65
C GLY A 93 -1.08 1.59 -10.05
N LEU A 94 -1.59 2.22 -11.12
CA LEU A 94 -1.27 1.88 -12.49
C LEU A 94 0.22 2.14 -12.81
N ILE A 95 0.74 3.31 -12.45
CA ILE A 95 2.15 3.65 -12.65
C ILE A 95 3.06 2.68 -11.90
N ALA A 96 2.76 2.45 -10.61
CA ALA A 96 3.50 1.52 -9.77
C ALA A 96 3.41 0.07 -10.31
N GLY A 97 2.23 -0.34 -10.77
CA GLY A 97 1.99 -1.66 -11.35
C GLY A 97 2.77 -1.89 -12.65
N ILE A 98 2.82 -0.91 -13.54
CA ILE A 98 3.63 -0.97 -14.76
C ILE A 98 5.12 -1.08 -14.41
N LEU A 99 5.61 -0.21 -13.51
CA LEU A 99 7.01 -0.20 -13.08
C LEU A 99 7.39 -1.54 -12.44
N GLN A 100 6.57 -2.05 -11.54
CA GLN A 100 6.79 -3.34 -10.91
C GLN A 100 6.69 -4.50 -11.89
N GLY A 101 5.73 -4.47 -12.82
CA GLY A 101 5.57 -5.47 -13.85
C GLY A 101 6.81 -5.60 -14.74
N VAL A 102 7.34 -4.47 -15.22
CA VAL A 102 8.56 -4.44 -16.04
C VAL A 102 9.77 -5.02 -15.30
N THR A 103 9.94 -4.68 -14.02
CA THR A 103 11.08 -5.17 -13.21
C THR A 103 10.91 -6.62 -12.75
N MET A 104 9.67 -7.10 -12.58
CA MET A 104 9.36 -8.45 -12.15
C MET A 104 9.44 -9.48 -13.29
N MET A 105 9.08 -9.10 -14.52
CA MET A 105 8.96 -10.01 -15.68
C MET A 105 10.23 -10.85 -15.91
N PRO A 106 11.46 -10.29 -15.96
CA PRO A 106 12.66 -11.08 -16.23
C PRO A 106 12.91 -12.17 -15.17
N TRP A 107 12.71 -11.84 -13.91
CA TRP A 107 12.84 -12.79 -12.81
C TRP A 107 11.77 -13.87 -12.87
N TYR A 108 10.53 -13.49 -13.16
CA TYR A 108 9.40 -14.41 -13.24
C TYR A 108 9.59 -15.41 -14.38
N ILE A 109 9.99 -14.94 -15.56
CA ILE A 109 10.29 -15.81 -16.73
C ILE A 109 11.43 -16.77 -16.39
N GLY A 110 12.51 -16.28 -15.78
CA GLY A 110 13.63 -17.12 -15.36
C GLY A 110 13.21 -18.19 -14.36
N THR A 111 12.32 -17.87 -13.42
CA THR A 111 11.81 -18.84 -12.44
C THR A 111 10.93 -19.90 -13.08
N ILE A 112 10.07 -19.52 -14.05
CA ILE A 112 9.25 -20.46 -14.82
C ILE A 112 10.14 -21.42 -15.60
N VAL A 113 11.15 -20.91 -16.31
CA VAL A 113 12.09 -21.73 -17.06
C VAL A 113 12.79 -22.73 -16.14
N LYS A 114 13.25 -22.29 -14.97
CA LYS A 114 13.83 -23.20 -13.96
C LYS A 114 12.85 -24.29 -13.53
N SER A 115 11.58 -23.93 -13.32
CA SER A 115 10.55 -24.90 -12.91
C SER A 115 10.26 -25.94 -14.00
N ILE A 116 10.24 -25.53 -15.27
CA ILE A 116 10.04 -26.43 -16.42
C ILE A 116 11.20 -27.44 -16.48
N PHE A 117 12.44 -27.00 -16.34
CA PHE A 117 13.60 -27.89 -16.31
C PHE A 117 13.55 -28.89 -15.15
N ALA A 118 13.17 -28.43 -13.95
CA ALA A 118 13.01 -29.31 -12.78
C ALA A 118 11.93 -30.37 -13.00
N MET A 119 10.82 -30.02 -13.62
CA MET A 119 9.74 -30.98 -13.93
C MET A 119 10.16 -31.98 -15.03
N SER A 120 10.93 -31.53 -16.04
CA SER A 120 11.42 -32.40 -17.13
C SER A 120 12.46 -33.41 -16.66
N SER A 121 13.17 -33.14 -15.57
CA SER A 121 14.24 -34.00 -15.02
C SER A 121 13.73 -35.08 -14.07
N GLY A 122 12.41 -35.30 -13.98
CA GLY A 122 11.82 -36.38 -13.17
C GLY A 122 11.99 -36.21 -11.66
N GLY A 123 12.09 -34.95 -11.19
CA GLY A 123 12.20 -34.63 -9.76
C GLY A 123 13.58 -34.81 -9.13
N SER A 124 14.59 -35.31 -9.87
CA SER A 124 15.98 -35.08 -9.49
C SER A 124 16.26 -33.60 -9.64
N GLU A 125 16.88 -32.97 -8.62
CA GLU A 125 17.28 -31.57 -8.71
C GLU A 125 18.02 -31.37 -10.03
N ALA A 126 17.31 -30.85 -11.05
CA ALA A 126 17.96 -30.47 -12.26
C ALA A 126 19.02 -29.46 -11.85
N THR A 127 20.28 -29.86 -11.96
CA THR A 127 21.43 -29.03 -11.61
C THR A 127 21.46 -27.88 -12.60
N VAL A 128 20.56 -26.91 -12.34
CA VAL A 128 20.59 -25.63 -13.02
C VAL A 128 21.96 -25.04 -12.71
N SER A 129 22.70 -24.68 -13.73
CA SER A 129 24.09 -24.22 -13.55
C SER A 129 24.19 -23.13 -12.48
N VAL A 130 25.28 -23.09 -11.75
CA VAL A 130 25.55 -22.06 -10.75
C VAL A 130 25.38 -20.66 -11.35
N GLY A 131 25.81 -20.48 -12.62
CA GLY A 131 25.64 -19.22 -13.36
C GLY A 131 24.17 -18.82 -13.56
N TYR A 132 23.28 -19.77 -13.81
CA TYR A 132 21.86 -19.48 -13.95
C TYR A 132 21.22 -19.06 -12.61
N ASN A 133 21.57 -19.74 -11.52
CA ASN A 133 21.10 -19.34 -10.19
C ASN A 133 21.62 -17.96 -9.80
N PHE A 134 22.87 -17.63 -10.14
CA PHE A 134 23.44 -16.29 -9.93
C PHE A 134 22.69 -15.22 -10.74
N MET A 135 22.37 -15.51 -12.01
CA MET A 135 21.55 -14.63 -12.84
C MET A 135 20.17 -14.39 -12.20
N LEU A 136 19.49 -15.44 -11.74
CA LEU A 136 18.20 -15.30 -11.06
C LEU A 136 18.31 -14.44 -9.78
N TYR A 137 19.40 -14.58 -9.04
CA TYR A 137 19.65 -13.74 -7.88
C TYR A 137 19.80 -12.26 -8.24
N LEU A 138 20.55 -11.93 -9.30
CA LEU A 138 20.64 -10.56 -9.80
C LEU A 138 19.29 -10.01 -10.25
N LEU A 139 18.50 -10.81 -10.95
CA LEU A 139 17.15 -10.43 -11.38
C LEU A 139 16.21 -10.21 -10.18
N ALA A 140 16.36 -10.98 -9.11
CA ALA A 140 15.61 -10.78 -7.85
C ALA A 140 15.95 -9.44 -7.18
N ILE A 141 17.22 -9.01 -7.23
CA ILE A 141 17.65 -7.68 -6.74
C ILE A 141 16.97 -6.58 -7.56
N VAL A 142 16.97 -6.69 -8.89
CA VAL A 142 16.32 -5.72 -9.78
C VAL A 142 14.81 -5.66 -9.50
N GLN A 143 14.17 -6.81 -9.32
CA GLN A 143 12.76 -6.88 -8.94
C GLN A 143 12.48 -6.20 -7.59
N ALA A 144 13.31 -6.48 -6.57
CA ALA A 144 13.17 -5.86 -5.25
C ALA A 144 13.31 -4.33 -5.34
N PHE A 145 14.29 -3.84 -6.11
CA PHE A 145 14.46 -2.41 -6.36
C PHE A 145 13.23 -1.79 -7.03
N GLY A 146 12.67 -2.45 -8.05
CA GLY A 146 11.42 -2.02 -8.71
C GLY A 146 10.24 -1.96 -7.76
N ALA A 147 10.12 -2.94 -6.85
CA ALA A 147 9.07 -2.96 -5.83
C ALA A 147 9.19 -1.78 -4.86
N TYR A 148 10.40 -1.45 -4.40
CA TYR A 148 10.63 -0.28 -3.54
C TYR A 148 10.31 1.03 -4.27
N LEU A 149 10.70 1.17 -5.54
CA LEU A 149 10.33 2.34 -6.34
C LEU A 149 8.82 2.48 -6.47
N ALA A 150 8.11 1.40 -6.79
CA ALA A 150 6.65 1.39 -6.88
C ALA A 150 5.99 1.81 -5.55
N MET A 151 6.52 1.34 -4.43
CA MET A 151 6.08 1.73 -3.09
C MET A 151 6.28 3.23 -2.83
N ILE A 152 7.43 3.79 -3.20
CA ILE A 152 7.72 5.23 -3.03
C ILE A 152 6.72 6.06 -3.83
N PHE A 153 6.45 5.72 -5.09
CA PHE A 153 5.44 6.41 -5.90
C PHE A 153 4.06 6.41 -5.24
N SER A 154 3.63 5.28 -4.72
CA SER A 154 2.35 5.16 -4.04
C SER A 154 2.28 6.01 -2.76
N LEU A 155 3.35 6.01 -1.96
CA LEU A 155 3.43 6.81 -0.72
C LEU A 155 3.42 8.32 -1.01
N VAL A 156 4.16 8.77 -2.04
CA VAL A 156 4.18 10.18 -2.45
C VAL A 156 2.80 10.62 -2.94
N GLY A 157 2.12 9.78 -3.74
CA GLY A 157 0.76 10.06 -4.20
C GLY A 157 -0.24 10.20 -3.05
N LEU A 158 -0.16 9.30 -2.06
CA LEU A 158 -1.02 9.37 -0.86
C LEU A 158 -0.69 10.59 0.03
N ALA A 159 0.59 10.93 0.19
CA ALA A 159 1.01 12.11 0.95
C ALA A 159 0.49 13.40 0.30
N TYR A 160 0.57 13.51 -1.03
CA TYR A 160 0.00 14.62 -1.77
C TYR A 160 -1.53 14.71 -1.60
N GLN A 161 -2.21 13.57 -1.70
CA GLN A 161 -3.66 13.51 -1.52
C GLN A 161 -4.08 13.85 -0.09
N TYR A 162 -3.28 13.47 0.91
CA TYR A 162 -3.51 13.90 2.30
C TYR A 162 -3.41 15.43 2.43
N GLY A 163 -2.39 16.06 1.85
CA GLY A 163 -2.27 17.52 1.84
C GLY A 163 -3.49 18.20 1.23
N HIS A 164 -3.92 17.73 0.05
CA HIS A 164 -5.13 18.26 -0.61
C HIS A 164 -6.42 18.04 0.22
N ALA A 165 -6.58 16.88 0.83
CA ALA A 165 -7.74 16.56 1.67
C ALA A 165 -7.78 17.43 2.95
N SER A 166 -6.63 17.62 3.57
CA SER A 166 -6.44 18.42 4.77
C SER A 166 -6.72 19.91 4.48
N GLU A 167 -6.19 20.42 3.37
CA GLU A 167 -6.48 21.79 2.92
C GLU A 167 -7.95 22.02 2.63
N LYS A 168 -8.60 21.09 1.93
CA LYS A 168 -10.01 21.20 1.53
C LYS A 168 -10.98 21.12 2.70
N VAL A 169 -10.68 20.34 3.75
CA VAL A 169 -11.60 20.04 4.85
C VAL A 169 -11.26 20.87 6.10
N ASP A 170 -9.97 21.02 6.40
CA ASP A 170 -9.49 21.66 7.63
C ASP A 170 -9.03 23.11 7.40
N ASN A 171 -8.95 23.60 6.15
CA ASN A 171 -8.51 24.94 5.74
C ASN A 171 -7.17 25.40 6.36
N ILE A 172 -6.26 24.45 6.59
CA ILE A 172 -5.02 24.65 7.37
C ILE A 172 -4.12 25.74 6.77
N MET A 173 -4.06 25.88 5.43
CA MET A 173 -3.26 26.94 4.79
C MET A 173 -3.83 28.32 5.02
N VAL A 174 -5.14 28.47 4.90
CA VAL A 174 -5.80 29.78 5.07
C VAL A 174 -5.64 30.28 6.50
N GLU A 175 -5.74 29.40 7.50
CA GLU A 175 -5.59 29.74 8.91
C GLU A 175 -4.12 30.13 9.22
N SER A 176 -3.14 29.40 8.69
CA SER A 176 -1.72 29.73 8.85
C SER A 176 -1.31 31.03 8.17
N ASP A 177 -1.91 31.35 7.03
CA ASP A 177 -1.65 32.60 6.31
C ASP A 177 -2.25 33.80 7.05
N ILE A 178 -3.45 33.67 7.64
CA ILE A 178 -4.07 34.69 8.48
C ILE A 178 -3.21 34.98 9.71
N ASP A 179 -2.76 33.93 10.43
CA ASP A 179 -1.88 34.06 11.59
C ASP A 179 -0.51 34.71 11.28
N ASN A 180 -0.03 34.57 10.05
CA ASN A 180 1.20 35.22 9.60
C ASN A 180 0.98 36.69 9.20
N PHE A 181 -0.20 37.06 8.73
CA PHE A 181 -0.55 38.46 8.44
C PHE A 181 -0.64 39.29 9.73
N ASP A 182 -1.11 38.73 10.83
CA ASP A 182 -1.17 39.41 12.13
C ASP A 182 0.22 39.67 12.77
N LYS A 183 1.29 39.06 12.21
CA LYS A 183 2.69 39.22 12.68
C LYS A 183 3.52 40.18 11.83
N LEU A 184 2.97 40.76 10.75
CA LEU A 184 3.57 41.77 9.90
C LEU A 184 3.17 43.18 10.37
#